data_31b525fc21042232542451b3ad5a8b09
#
_entry.id   31b525fc21042232542451b3ad5a8b09
#
_cell.length_a   1.000
_cell.length_b   1.000
_cell.length_c   1.000
_cell.angle_alpha   90.00
_cell.angle_beta   90.00
_cell.angle_gamma   90.00
#
_symmetry.space_group_name_H-M   'P 1'
#
loop_
_entity.id
_entity.type
_entity.pdbx_description
1 polymer ?
#
loop_
_entity_poly.entity_id
_entity_poly.type
_entity_poly.pdbx_seq_one_letter_code
_entity_poly.pdbx_strand_id
1 'polypeptide(L)'
;MSTASASNSPVSSGAVSAASPSKTSGWRSWTSAFGRACGVLLKTIVRWLALSRINPNVLTFMGLVVNTWAAILFGSASAMTQKRLFFYAGLVIFFSGFFDLVDGEVARATNRVTRFGGFFDSIVDRYSDASLFLGLLVFYGRGNRFFYVVLAALAMISAIMVSYARARAESLIGTCRVGFMERPERLVLLIIGALFNVMAPALWVIAVLSTITVVHRIIYTWQRTTEMDTSARAA
;
A
#
# COMPACT_ATOMS: atom_id res chain seq x y z
N MET A 1 -5.40 63.23 44.38
CA MET A 1 -4.02 63.73 44.59
C MET A 1 -3.15 62.46 44.52
N SER A 2 -2.24 62.27 43.64
CA SER A 2 -1.29 63.02 42.86
C SER A 2 -0.81 62.18 41.69
N THR A 3 -0.63 62.79 40.59
CA THR A 3 -0.04 62.45 39.31
C THR A 3 1.41 62.06 39.36
N ALA A 4 1.86 61.12 38.51
CA ALA A 4 3.20 61.04 37.92
C ALA A 4 3.14 60.14 36.66
N SER A 5 3.15 60.68 35.53
CA SER A 5 4.16 60.96 34.53
C SER A 5 4.92 59.74 34.04
N ALA A 6 4.55 59.22 32.85
CA ALA A 6 5.25 58.23 32.07
C ALA A 6 6.26 58.92 31.12
N SER A 7 7.51 58.52 31.17
CA SER A 7 8.56 58.89 30.20
C SER A 7 8.63 57.85 29.06
N ASN A 8 8.39 58.37 27.87
CA ASN A 8 8.55 57.64 26.61
C ASN A 8 10.04 57.65 26.18
N SER A 9 10.62 56.50 25.87
CA SER A 9 11.87 56.37 25.15
C SER A 9 11.67 55.60 23.85
N PRO A 10 12.17 56.01 22.70
CA PRO A 10 11.98 55.35 21.44
C PRO A 10 12.97 54.20 21.29
N VAL A 11 12.44 53.01 20.98
CA VAL A 11 13.25 51.86 20.62
C VAL A 11 13.62 51.94 19.14
N SER A 12 14.92 51.87 18.89
CA SER A 12 15.56 51.88 17.57
C SER A 12 15.10 50.71 16.67
N SER A 13 14.68 51.05 15.46
CA SER A 13 14.40 50.09 14.38
C SER A 13 15.69 49.46 13.88
N GLY A 14 15.94 48.20 14.27
CA GLY A 14 16.94 47.33 13.65
C GLY A 14 16.42 46.85 12.31
N ALA A 15 17.05 47.24 11.23
CA ALA A 15 16.78 46.76 9.88
C ALA A 15 17.09 45.26 9.77
N VAL A 16 16.07 44.45 9.61
CA VAL A 16 16.22 43.04 9.27
C VAL A 16 16.54 42.93 7.79
N SER A 17 17.80 42.56 7.51
CA SER A 17 18.29 42.25 6.17
C SER A 17 17.48 41.13 5.55
N ALA A 18 16.82 41.42 4.44
CA ALA A 18 16.07 40.44 3.63
C ALA A 18 17.07 39.49 2.98
N ALA A 19 17.10 38.25 3.48
CA ALA A 19 17.79 37.13 2.82
C ALA A 19 17.07 36.78 1.52
N SER A 20 17.78 36.83 0.40
CA SER A 20 17.31 36.47 -0.92
C SER A 20 16.85 34.98 -0.96
N PRO A 21 15.73 34.62 -1.63
CA PRO A 21 15.31 33.26 -1.75
C PRO A 21 16.24 32.47 -2.70
N SER A 22 16.87 31.43 -2.17
CA SER A 22 17.71 30.50 -2.94
C SER A 22 16.89 29.76 -3.98
N LYS A 23 17.37 29.76 -5.23
CA LYS A 23 16.81 29.06 -6.39
C LYS A 23 16.92 27.55 -6.25
N THR A 24 15.97 26.88 -5.56
CA THR A 24 15.78 25.42 -5.59
C THR A 24 14.35 25.03 -6.02
N SER A 25 13.78 25.76 -6.99
CA SER A 25 12.35 25.64 -7.29
C SER A 25 11.98 24.73 -8.47
N GLY A 26 12.95 24.23 -9.25
CA GLY A 26 12.65 23.48 -10.48
C GLY A 26 12.06 22.08 -10.24
N TRP A 27 12.64 21.28 -9.38
CA TRP A 27 12.21 19.90 -9.15
C TRP A 27 10.88 19.78 -8.38
N ARG A 28 10.67 20.62 -7.39
CA ARG A 28 9.40 20.66 -6.64
C ARG A 28 8.19 21.08 -7.50
N SER A 29 8.42 21.85 -8.55
CA SER A 29 7.38 22.28 -9.50
C SER A 29 6.89 21.13 -10.39
N TRP A 30 7.80 20.27 -10.88
CA TRP A 30 7.47 19.13 -11.74
C TRP A 30 6.70 18.04 -11.01
N THR A 31 7.13 17.66 -9.81
CA THR A 31 6.42 16.66 -9.00
C THR A 31 5.03 17.14 -8.56
N SER A 32 4.87 18.41 -8.26
CA SER A 32 3.57 19.00 -7.92
C SER A 32 2.65 19.16 -9.14
N ALA A 33 3.19 19.42 -10.33
CA ALA A 33 2.43 19.48 -11.57
C ALA A 33 1.97 18.07 -12.00
N PHE A 34 2.86 17.09 -11.93
CA PHE A 34 2.54 15.69 -12.22
C PHE A 34 1.50 15.14 -11.22
N GLY A 35 1.69 15.40 -9.93
CA GLY A 35 0.72 14.99 -8.89
C GLY A 35 -0.65 15.64 -9.08
N ARG A 36 -0.71 16.91 -9.52
CA ARG A 36 -1.98 17.59 -9.86
C ARG A 36 -2.63 16.99 -11.10
N ALA A 37 -1.87 16.70 -12.16
CA ALA A 37 -2.39 16.08 -13.39
C ALA A 37 -2.96 14.68 -13.10
N CYS A 38 -2.22 13.83 -12.35
CA CYS A 38 -2.72 12.53 -11.89
C CYS A 38 -3.97 12.67 -11.00
N GLY A 39 -3.98 13.65 -10.09
CA GLY A 39 -5.13 13.90 -9.22
C GLY A 39 -6.37 14.39 -9.99
N VAL A 40 -6.20 15.21 -11.04
CA VAL A 40 -7.30 15.64 -11.91
C VAL A 40 -7.82 14.49 -12.73
N LEU A 41 -6.93 13.68 -13.32
CA LEU A 41 -7.31 12.48 -14.08
C LEU A 41 -8.08 11.49 -13.23
N LEU A 42 -7.58 11.19 -12.04
CA LEU A 42 -8.23 10.30 -11.07
C LEU A 42 -9.63 10.84 -10.70
N LYS A 43 -9.73 12.11 -10.33
CA LYS A 43 -11.02 12.74 -10.01
C LYS A 43 -12.01 12.69 -11.18
N THR A 44 -11.55 12.86 -12.40
CA THR A 44 -12.39 12.79 -13.61
C THR A 44 -12.94 11.38 -13.82
N ILE A 45 -12.08 10.36 -13.68
CA ILE A 45 -12.46 8.95 -13.80
C ILE A 45 -13.44 8.57 -12.68
N VAL A 46 -13.13 8.93 -11.43
CA VAL A 46 -14.01 8.71 -10.28
C VAL A 46 -15.38 9.36 -10.49
N ARG A 47 -15.41 10.60 -10.98
CA ARG A 47 -16.66 11.30 -11.28
C ARG A 47 -17.49 10.62 -12.37
N TRP A 48 -16.84 10.14 -13.42
CA TRP A 48 -17.49 9.40 -14.49
C TRP A 48 -18.06 8.05 -14.01
N LEU A 49 -17.27 7.30 -13.23
CA LEU A 49 -17.70 6.05 -12.60
C LEU A 49 -18.79 6.25 -11.55
N ALA A 50 -18.73 7.33 -10.76
CA ALA A 50 -19.78 7.68 -9.81
C ALA A 50 -21.12 7.97 -10.51
N LEU A 51 -21.08 8.61 -11.68
CA LEU A 51 -22.26 8.86 -12.52
C LEU A 51 -22.82 7.58 -13.13
N SER A 52 -21.98 6.57 -13.42
CA SER A 52 -22.41 5.30 -14.01
C SER A 52 -23.15 4.37 -13.06
N ARG A 53 -23.29 4.74 -11.76
CA ARG A 53 -23.92 3.94 -10.69
C ARG A 53 -23.34 2.53 -10.48
N ILE A 54 -22.12 2.26 -10.95
CA ILE A 54 -21.44 0.98 -10.77
C ILE A 54 -21.22 0.75 -9.26
N ASN A 55 -21.51 -0.47 -8.80
CA ASN A 55 -21.25 -0.87 -7.42
C ASN A 55 -19.73 -0.92 -7.16
N PRO A 56 -19.19 -0.30 -6.10
CA PRO A 56 -17.77 -0.39 -5.75
C PRO A 56 -17.28 -1.84 -5.65
N ASN A 57 -18.08 -2.74 -5.09
CA ASN A 57 -17.74 -4.17 -4.98
C ASN A 57 -17.50 -4.86 -6.34
N VAL A 58 -18.10 -4.36 -7.43
CA VAL A 58 -17.84 -4.87 -8.78
C VAL A 58 -16.45 -4.45 -9.24
N LEU A 59 -16.02 -3.22 -8.94
CA LEU A 59 -14.67 -2.75 -9.26
C LEU A 59 -13.62 -3.55 -8.51
N THR A 60 -13.82 -3.77 -7.20
CA THR A 60 -12.96 -4.62 -6.39
C THR A 60 -12.84 -6.04 -6.97
N PHE A 61 -13.97 -6.64 -7.37
CA PHE A 61 -13.95 -7.95 -8.03
C PHE A 61 -13.21 -7.93 -9.38
N MET A 62 -13.38 -6.87 -10.17
CA MET A 62 -12.63 -6.69 -11.42
C MET A 62 -11.12 -6.62 -11.17
N GLY A 63 -10.69 -5.97 -10.09
CA GLY A 63 -9.29 -5.98 -9.65
C GLY A 63 -8.75 -7.39 -9.43
N LEU A 64 -9.53 -8.26 -8.77
CA LEU A 64 -9.18 -9.69 -8.61
C LEU A 64 -9.03 -10.40 -9.96
N VAL A 65 -9.98 -10.20 -10.88
CA VAL A 65 -9.92 -10.81 -12.23
C VAL A 65 -8.65 -10.37 -12.97
N VAL A 66 -8.33 -9.09 -12.91
CA VAL A 66 -7.12 -8.52 -13.54
C VAL A 66 -5.84 -9.07 -12.90
N ASN A 67 -5.78 -9.18 -11.56
CA ASN A 67 -4.63 -9.78 -10.87
C ASN A 67 -4.51 -11.29 -11.15
N THR A 68 -5.63 -12.02 -11.28
CA THR A 68 -5.62 -13.43 -11.70
C THR A 68 -5.07 -13.56 -13.12
N TRP A 69 -5.38 -12.63 -14.02
CA TRP A 69 -4.78 -12.60 -15.35
C TRP A 69 -3.25 -12.40 -15.29
N ALA A 70 -2.76 -11.49 -14.44
CA ALA A 70 -1.32 -11.34 -14.22
C ALA A 70 -0.67 -12.63 -13.68
N ALA A 71 -1.35 -13.34 -12.78
CA ALA A 71 -0.89 -14.64 -12.28
C ALA A 71 -0.79 -15.69 -13.39
N ILE A 72 -1.75 -15.73 -14.32
CA ILE A 72 -1.71 -16.62 -15.50
C ILE A 72 -0.50 -16.25 -16.39
N LEU A 73 -0.22 -14.97 -16.59
CA LEU A 73 0.96 -14.52 -17.34
C LEU A 73 2.27 -15.00 -16.67
N PHE A 74 2.38 -14.90 -15.35
CA PHE A 74 3.53 -15.47 -14.62
C PHE A 74 3.64 -16.98 -14.82
N GLY A 75 2.55 -17.73 -14.56
CA GLY A 75 2.53 -19.19 -14.62
C GLY A 75 2.75 -19.75 -16.03
N SER A 76 2.34 -19.04 -17.08
CA SER A 76 2.52 -19.45 -18.48
C SER A 76 3.90 -19.12 -19.02
N ALA A 77 4.72 -18.32 -18.32
CA ALA A 77 6.04 -17.94 -18.75
C ALA A 77 6.96 -19.16 -18.84
N SER A 78 7.81 -19.17 -19.88
CA SER A 78 8.91 -20.12 -20.09
C SER A 78 10.24 -19.37 -20.06
N ALA A 79 11.37 -20.08 -20.05
CA ALA A 79 12.69 -19.46 -20.07
C ALA A 79 12.86 -18.46 -21.24
N MET A 80 12.26 -18.75 -22.40
CA MET A 80 12.32 -17.88 -23.58
C MET A 80 11.37 -16.68 -23.51
N THR A 81 10.24 -16.81 -22.84
CA THR A 81 9.18 -15.77 -22.79
C THR A 81 9.15 -15.01 -21.47
N GLN A 82 9.94 -15.42 -20.47
CA GLN A 82 9.93 -14.89 -19.12
C GLN A 82 9.97 -13.35 -19.10
N LYS A 83 10.98 -12.75 -19.71
CA LYS A 83 11.17 -11.30 -19.68
C LYS A 83 9.94 -10.55 -20.22
N ARG A 84 9.36 -11.03 -21.32
CA ARG A 84 8.20 -10.39 -21.97
C ARG A 84 6.92 -10.59 -21.16
N LEU A 85 6.63 -11.82 -20.70
CA LEU A 85 5.40 -12.11 -19.97
C LEU A 85 5.44 -11.51 -18.57
N PHE A 86 6.59 -11.47 -17.92
CA PHE A 86 6.74 -10.78 -16.63
C PHE A 86 6.55 -9.28 -16.78
N PHE A 87 7.09 -8.67 -17.83
CA PHE A 87 6.85 -7.26 -18.11
C PHE A 87 5.36 -6.95 -18.29
N TYR A 88 4.63 -7.76 -19.07
CA TYR A 88 3.16 -7.58 -19.20
C TYR A 88 2.43 -7.84 -17.88
N ALA A 89 2.80 -8.85 -17.12
CA ALA A 89 2.23 -9.10 -15.81
C ALA A 89 2.45 -7.91 -14.86
N GLY A 90 3.65 -7.33 -14.86
CA GLY A 90 3.96 -6.12 -14.08
C GLY A 90 3.09 -4.92 -14.46
N LEU A 91 2.86 -4.70 -15.77
CA LEU A 91 1.92 -3.67 -16.24
C LEU A 91 0.48 -3.95 -15.80
N VAL A 92 0.04 -5.20 -15.90
CA VAL A 92 -1.32 -5.61 -15.47
C VAL A 92 -1.51 -5.37 -13.98
N ILE A 93 -0.53 -5.74 -13.13
CA ILE A 93 -0.58 -5.47 -11.68
C ILE A 93 -0.60 -3.96 -11.41
N PHE A 94 0.21 -3.19 -12.12
CA PHE A 94 0.23 -1.74 -11.99
C PHE A 94 -1.14 -1.11 -12.27
N PHE A 95 -1.78 -1.52 -13.36
CA PHE A 95 -3.14 -1.07 -13.69
C PHE A 95 -4.19 -1.60 -12.72
N SER A 96 -4.05 -2.82 -12.19
CA SER A 96 -4.93 -3.35 -11.14
C SER A 96 -4.88 -2.48 -9.89
N GLY A 97 -3.69 -2.08 -9.43
CA GLY A 97 -3.55 -1.15 -8.30
C GLY A 97 -4.26 0.19 -8.54
N PHE A 98 -4.37 0.62 -9.78
CA PHE A 98 -5.16 1.80 -10.12
C PHE A 98 -6.67 1.58 -9.91
N PHE A 99 -7.21 0.39 -10.23
CA PHE A 99 -8.62 0.06 -9.94
C PHE A 99 -8.91 0.08 -8.45
N ASP A 100 -8.01 -0.44 -7.61
CA ASP A 100 -8.15 -0.42 -6.15
C ASP A 100 -8.17 1.03 -5.58
N LEU A 101 -7.43 1.95 -6.18
CA LEU A 101 -7.51 3.37 -5.80
C LEU A 101 -8.84 4.01 -6.21
N VAL A 102 -9.35 3.64 -7.38
CA VAL A 102 -10.57 4.21 -7.95
C VAL A 102 -11.81 3.73 -7.21
N ASP A 103 -11.91 2.44 -6.86
CA ASP A 103 -13.09 1.89 -6.15
C ASP A 103 -13.27 2.51 -4.76
N GLY A 104 -12.17 2.70 -4.01
CA GLY A 104 -12.17 3.38 -2.73
C GLY A 104 -12.60 4.86 -2.85
N GLU A 105 -12.15 5.59 -3.87
CA GLU A 105 -12.58 6.96 -4.12
C GLU A 105 -14.05 7.04 -4.58
N VAL A 106 -14.49 6.12 -5.44
CA VAL A 106 -15.90 6.03 -5.87
C VAL A 106 -16.81 5.74 -4.68
N ALA A 107 -16.43 4.80 -3.80
CA ALA A 107 -17.21 4.49 -2.60
C ALA A 107 -17.35 5.71 -1.67
N ARG A 108 -16.27 6.48 -1.49
CA ARG A 108 -16.30 7.74 -0.72
C ARG A 108 -17.13 8.82 -1.38
N ALA A 109 -16.96 9.04 -2.69
CA ALA A 109 -17.66 10.07 -3.45
C ALA A 109 -19.18 9.82 -3.55
N THR A 110 -19.61 8.56 -3.52
CA THR A 110 -21.02 8.18 -3.62
C THR A 110 -21.70 7.91 -2.28
N ASN A 111 -21.01 8.12 -1.15
CA ASN A 111 -21.49 7.75 0.21
C ASN A 111 -21.94 6.28 0.30
N ARG A 112 -21.34 5.38 -0.49
CA ARG A 112 -21.63 3.94 -0.50
C ARG A 112 -20.63 3.11 0.28
N VAL A 113 -19.90 3.73 1.21
CA VAL A 113 -19.01 3.02 2.12
C VAL A 113 -19.86 2.16 3.06
N THR A 114 -19.73 0.83 2.95
CA THR A 114 -20.46 -0.13 3.79
C THR A 114 -19.49 -0.99 4.57
N ARG A 115 -19.90 -1.49 5.75
CA ARG A 115 -19.10 -2.44 6.53
C ARG A 115 -18.82 -3.72 5.74
N PHE A 116 -19.81 -4.19 4.99
CA PHE A 116 -19.66 -5.34 4.11
C PHE A 116 -18.68 -5.06 2.96
N GLY A 117 -18.74 -3.88 2.34
CA GLY A 117 -17.81 -3.49 1.28
C GLY A 117 -16.35 -3.54 1.75
N GLY A 118 -16.04 -2.99 2.92
CA GLY A 118 -14.69 -3.06 3.48
C GLY A 118 -14.24 -4.47 3.87
N PHE A 119 -15.17 -5.31 4.33
CA PHE A 119 -14.89 -6.73 4.57
C PHE A 119 -14.62 -7.47 3.24
N PHE A 120 -15.49 -7.28 2.24
CA PHE A 120 -15.37 -7.91 0.92
C PHE A 120 -14.05 -7.53 0.23
N ASP A 121 -13.73 -6.23 0.20
CA ASP A 121 -12.45 -5.70 -0.29
C ASP A 121 -11.27 -6.39 0.39
N SER A 122 -11.32 -6.47 1.71
CA SER A 122 -10.30 -7.17 2.50
C SER A 122 -10.09 -8.62 2.07
N ILE A 123 -11.14 -9.36 1.77
CA ILE A 123 -11.06 -10.77 1.33
C ILE A 123 -10.50 -10.85 -0.10
N VAL A 124 -11.03 -10.03 -1.01
CA VAL A 124 -10.61 -10.00 -2.41
C VAL A 124 -9.13 -9.66 -2.54
N ASP A 125 -8.64 -8.75 -1.72
CA ASP A 125 -7.22 -8.39 -1.62
C ASP A 125 -6.32 -9.59 -1.32
N ARG A 126 -6.72 -10.47 -0.37
CA ARG A 126 -5.93 -11.66 -0.02
C ARG A 126 -5.95 -12.68 -1.15
N TYR A 127 -7.09 -12.86 -1.83
CA TYR A 127 -7.17 -13.72 -3.01
C TYR A 127 -6.33 -13.17 -4.17
N SER A 128 -6.33 -11.86 -4.39
CA SER A 128 -5.49 -11.19 -5.39
C SER A 128 -4.01 -11.43 -5.12
N ASP A 129 -3.54 -11.18 -3.90
CA ASP A 129 -2.15 -11.42 -3.50
C ASP A 129 -1.79 -12.91 -3.68
N ALA A 130 -2.64 -13.81 -3.17
CA ALA A 130 -2.42 -15.26 -3.27
C ALA A 130 -2.34 -15.75 -4.73
N SER A 131 -3.19 -15.21 -5.62
CA SER A 131 -3.19 -15.59 -7.04
C SER A 131 -1.88 -15.21 -7.72
N LEU A 132 -1.32 -14.03 -7.44
CA LEU A 132 -0.03 -13.59 -7.98
C LEU A 132 1.11 -14.51 -7.56
N PHE A 133 1.19 -14.85 -6.26
CA PHE A 133 2.20 -15.79 -5.77
C PHE A 133 1.99 -17.20 -6.33
N LEU A 134 0.73 -17.65 -6.50
CA LEU A 134 0.43 -18.92 -7.14
C LEU A 134 0.95 -18.98 -8.58
N GLY A 135 0.78 -17.91 -9.35
CA GLY A 135 1.37 -17.78 -10.69
C GLY A 135 2.90 -17.96 -10.68
N LEU A 136 3.58 -17.35 -9.70
CA LEU A 136 5.03 -17.49 -9.52
C LEU A 136 5.42 -18.91 -9.08
N LEU A 137 4.63 -19.55 -8.20
CA LEU A 137 4.82 -20.94 -7.80
C LEU A 137 4.77 -21.88 -9.01
N VAL A 138 3.78 -21.69 -9.89
CA VAL A 138 3.65 -22.46 -11.14
C VAL A 138 4.85 -22.23 -12.05
N PHE A 139 5.27 -20.97 -12.23
CA PHE A 139 6.44 -20.63 -13.05
C PHE A 139 7.73 -21.32 -12.55
N TYR A 140 8.04 -21.18 -11.26
CA TYR A 140 9.26 -21.79 -10.70
C TYR A 140 9.16 -23.32 -10.62
N GLY A 141 7.97 -23.88 -10.38
CA GLY A 141 7.72 -25.32 -10.38
C GLY A 141 7.95 -25.94 -11.77
N ARG A 142 7.41 -25.31 -12.82
CA ARG A 142 7.63 -25.74 -14.22
C ARG A 142 9.10 -25.61 -14.64
N GLY A 143 9.82 -24.62 -14.09
CA GLY A 143 11.24 -24.44 -14.31
C GLY A 143 12.13 -25.37 -13.47
N ASN A 144 11.57 -26.30 -12.71
CA ASN A 144 12.28 -27.18 -11.76
C ASN A 144 13.21 -26.44 -10.79
N ARG A 145 12.79 -25.25 -10.35
CA ARG A 145 13.53 -24.39 -9.41
C ARG A 145 12.94 -24.49 -8.01
N PHE A 146 13.05 -25.66 -7.40
CA PHE A 146 12.40 -25.99 -6.13
C PHE A 146 12.64 -24.96 -5.02
N PHE A 147 13.87 -24.45 -4.89
CA PHE A 147 14.19 -23.41 -3.90
C PHE A 147 13.30 -22.16 -4.03
N TYR A 148 13.08 -21.68 -5.25
CA TYR A 148 12.23 -20.51 -5.51
C TYR A 148 10.73 -20.83 -5.38
N VAL A 149 10.33 -22.08 -5.54
CA VAL A 149 8.95 -22.52 -5.20
C VAL A 149 8.71 -22.36 -3.71
N VAL A 150 9.64 -22.86 -2.88
CA VAL A 150 9.54 -22.71 -1.41
C VAL A 150 9.57 -21.23 -1.02
N LEU A 151 10.46 -20.44 -1.62
CA LEU A 151 10.56 -19.00 -1.34
C LEU A 151 9.26 -18.26 -1.69
N ALA A 152 8.65 -18.55 -2.85
CA ALA A 152 7.39 -17.95 -3.25
C ALA A 152 6.23 -18.38 -2.32
N ALA A 153 6.22 -19.64 -1.86
CA ALA A 153 5.25 -20.14 -0.88
C ALA A 153 5.41 -19.42 0.47
N LEU A 154 6.64 -19.26 0.96
CA LEU A 154 6.93 -18.51 2.19
C LEU A 154 6.51 -17.04 2.08
N ALA A 155 6.81 -16.41 0.94
CA ALA A 155 6.38 -15.03 0.68
C ALA A 155 4.85 -14.90 0.69
N MET A 156 4.12 -15.84 0.08
CA MET A 156 2.67 -15.90 0.07
C MET A 156 2.09 -16.07 1.49
N ILE A 157 2.60 -17.03 2.25
CA ILE A 157 2.16 -17.27 3.64
C ILE A 157 2.42 -16.04 4.49
N SER A 158 3.63 -15.47 4.43
CA SER A 158 3.97 -14.27 5.20
C SER A 158 3.09 -13.07 4.81
N ALA A 159 2.78 -12.89 3.52
CA ALA A 159 1.89 -11.83 3.03
C ALA A 159 0.46 -11.94 3.61
N ILE A 160 -0.08 -13.16 3.64
CA ILE A 160 -1.40 -13.44 4.25
C ILE A 160 -1.34 -13.20 5.76
N MET A 161 -0.28 -13.68 6.43
CA MET A 161 -0.11 -13.53 7.87
C MET A 161 0.06 -12.08 8.31
N VAL A 162 0.70 -11.21 7.52
CA VAL A 162 0.74 -9.76 7.77
C VAL A 162 -0.67 -9.20 7.90
N SER A 163 -1.53 -9.50 6.95
CA SER A 163 -2.92 -9.01 6.95
C SER A 163 -3.76 -9.63 8.07
N TYR A 164 -3.60 -10.93 8.32
CA TYR A 164 -4.30 -11.64 9.39
C TYR A 164 -3.89 -11.12 10.78
N ALA A 165 -2.59 -11.00 11.04
CA ALA A 165 -2.07 -10.50 12.31
C ALA A 165 -2.59 -9.09 12.61
N ARG A 166 -2.67 -8.19 11.59
CA ARG A 166 -3.27 -6.88 11.76
C ARG A 166 -4.73 -6.96 12.17
N ALA A 167 -5.54 -7.68 11.40
CA ALA A 167 -6.98 -7.78 11.67
C ALA A 167 -7.26 -8.41 13.04
N ARG A 168 -6.46 -9.41 13.44
CA ARG A 168 -6.58 -10.04 14.75
C ARG A 168 -6.12 -9.14 15.88
N ALA A 169 -5.01 -8.42 15.72
CA ALA A 169 -4.56 -7.44 16.69
C ALA A 169 -5.59 -6.32 16.89
N GLU A 170 -6.12 -5.76 15.79
CA GLU A 170 -7.13 -4.71 15.85
C GLU A 170 -8.42 -5.15 16.58
N SER A 171 -8.77 -6.43 16.52
CA SER A 171 -9.90 -6.98 17.28
C SER A 171 -9.66 -7.07 18.80
N LEU A 172 -8.39 -7.05 19.25
CA LEU A 172 -8.01 -7.14 20.67
C LEU A 172 -7.68 -5.78 21.28
N ILE A 173 -6.93 -4.94 20.55
CA ILE A 173 -6.37 -3.68 21.05
C ILE A 173 -6.89 -2.44 20.32
N GLY A 174 -7.87 -2.61 19.42
CA GLY A 174 -8.52 -1.53 18.67
C GLY A 174 -7.74 -1.01 17.48
N THR A 175 -6.44 -0.77 17.58
CA THR A 175 -5.61 -0.24 16.49
C THR A 175 -4.22 -0.90 16.46
N CYS A 176 -3.79 -1.34 15.27
CA CYS A 176 -2.47 -1.91 15.05
C CYS A 176 -1.82 -1.31 13.79
N ARG A 177 -1.13 -0.17 13.94
CA ARG A 177 -0.49 0.56 12.84
C ARG A 177 1.03 0.37 12.81
N VAL A 178 1.50 -0.84 13.14
CA VAL A 178 2.92 -1.19 13.14
C VAL A 178 3.25 -2.15 12.01
N GLY A 179 4.48 -2.08 11.50
CA GLY A 179 5.00 -2.92 10.44
C GLY A 179 5.34 -2.13 9.17
N PHE A 180 6.27 -2.66 8.36
CA PHE A 180 6.77 -2.00 7.15
C PHE A 180 6.18 -2.58 5.87
N MET A 181 5.84 -3.87 5.84
CA MET A 181 5.41 -4.56 4.64
C MET A 181 3.89 -4.72 4.64
N GLU A 182 3.21 -3.69 4.22
CA GLU A 182 1.77 -3.76 3.95
C GLU A 182 1.51 -4.19 2.49
N ARG A 183 0.25 -4.19 2.03
CA ARG A 183 -0.11 -4.63 0.67
C ARG A 183 0.49 -3.74 -0.43
N PRO A 184 0.44 -2.39 -0.34
CA PRO A 184 0.98 -1.53 -1.39
C PRO A 184 2.48 -1.77 -1.64
N GLU A 185 3.27 -1.91 -0.57
CA GLU A 185 4.71 -2.13 -0.68
C GLU A 185 5.03 -3.47 -1.35
N ARG A 186 4.25 -4.52 -1.05
CA ARG A 186 4.39 -5.82 -1.71
C ARG A 186 4.07 -5.74 -3.20
N LEU A 187 2.97 -5.08 -3.57
CA LEU A 187 2.60 -4.89 -4.97
C LEU A 187 3.66 -4.12 -5.73
N VAL A 188 4.21 -3.04 -5.14
CA VAL A 188 5.32 -2.28 -5.75
C VAL A 188 6.53 -3.16 -5.97
N LEU A 189 6.92 -3.99 -5.02
CA LEU A 189 8.04 -4.93 -5.19
C LEU A 189 7.78 -5.98 -6.26
N LEU A 190 6.55 -6.52 -6.35
CA LEU A 190 6.16 -7.45 -7.41
C LEU A 190 6.20 -6.78 -8.79
N ILE A 191 5.71 -5.54 -8.90
CA ILE A 191 5.76 -4.74 -10.13
C ILE A 191 7.22 -4.51 -10.55
N ILE A 192 8.08 -4.05 -9.64
CA ILE A 192 9.50 -3.84 -9.90
C ILE A 192 10.16 -5.15 -10.32
N GLY A 193 9.92 -6.23 -9.56
CA GLY A 193 10.44 -7.56 -9.86
C GLY A 193 10.06 -8.07 -11.24
N ALA A 194 8.82 -7.78 -11.66
CA ALA A 194 8.28 -8.17 -12.96
C ALA A 194 8.83 -7.30 -14.10
N LEU A 195 8.77 -5.97 -13.97
CA LEU A 195 9.19 -5.03 -15.02
C LEU A 195 10.70 -5.13 -15.32
N PHE A 196 11.51 -5.27 -14.27
CA PHE A 196 12.97 -5.35 -14.41
C PHE A 196 13.50 -6.79 -14.47
N ASN A 197 12.61 -7.80 -14.48
CA ASN A 197 12.97 -9.23 -14.50
C ASN A 197 13.90 -9.63 -13.33
N VAL A 198 13.69 -9.02 -12.15
CA VAL A 198 14.41 -9.28 -10.89
C VAL A 198 13.49 -9.89 -9.83
N MET A 199 12.62 -10.81 -10.23
CA MET A 199 11.60 -11.39 -9.37
C MET A 199 12.18 -12.17 -8.19
N ALA A 200 13.32 -12.87 -8.39
CA ALA A 200 13.94 -13.64 -7.31
C ALA A 200 14.40 -12.76 -6.11
N PRO A 201 15.16 -11.67 -6.32
CA PRO A 201 15.44 -10.70 -5.26
C PRO A 201 14.18 -10.09 -4.64
N ALA A 202 13.17 -9.75 -5.44
CA ALA A 202 11.92 -9.19 -4.95
C ALA A 202 11.21 -10.15 -3.98
N LEU A 203 11.15 -11.45 -4.30
CA LEU A 203 10.57 -12.46 -3.42
C LEU A 203 11.32 -12.59 -2.09
N TRP A 204 12.66 -12.49 -2.11
CA TRP A 204 13.46 -12.49 -0.88
C TRP A 204 13.10 -11.30 0.01
N VAL A 205 13.06 -10.12 -0.55
CA VAL A 205 12.70 -8.89 0.20
C VAL A 205 11.29 -9.02 0.77
N ILE A 206 10.33 -9.49 -0.03
CA ILE A 206 8.95 -9.69 0.42
C ILE A 206 8.88 -10.71 1.56
N ALA A 207 9.51 -11.88 1.42
CA ALA A 207 9.46 -12.93 2.43
C ALA A 207 10.08 -12.47 3.76
N VAL A 208 11.26 -11.84 3.72
CA VAL A 208 11.95 -11.38 4.92
C VAL A 208 11.21 -10.23 5.61
N LEU A 209 10.87 -9.17 4.87
CA LEU A 209 10.23 -8.00 5.47
C LEU A 209 8.79 -8.28 5.92
N SER A 210 8.05 -9.15 5.23
CA SER A 210 6.72 -9.60 5.69
C SER A 210 6.83 -10.39 6.98
N THR A 211 7.81 -11.31 7.10
CA THR A 211 8.04 -12.07 8.34
C THR A 211 8.41 -11.16 9.50
N ILE A 212 9.32 -10.20 9.28
CA ILE A 212 9.68 -9.19 10.29
C ILE A 212 8.44 -8.39 10.71
N THR A 213 7.59 -8.02 9.76
CA THR A 213 6.35 -7.28 10.04
C THR A 213 5.39 -8.10 10.91
N VAL A 214 5.24 -9.40 10.64
CA VAL A 214 4.42 -10.30 11.48
C VAL A 214 4.97 -10.38 12.90
N VAL A 215 6.27 -10.61 13.06
CA VAL A 215 6.92 -10.66 14.38
C VAL A 215 6.74 -9.34 15.12
N HIS A 216 6.94 -8.21 14.47
CA HIS A 216 6.73 -6.88 15.07
C HIS A 216 5.28 -6.71 15.56
N ARG A 217 4.28 -7.14 14.78
CA ARG A 217 2.86 -7.11 15.19
C ARG A 217 2.57 -8.02 16.38
N ILE A 218 3.16 -9.19 16.44
CA ILE A 218 3.04 -10.10 17.58
C ILE A 218 3.58 -9.45 18.85
N ILE A 219 4.82 -8.91 18.81
CA ILE A 219 5.45 -8.26 19.95
C ILE A 219 4.64 -7.05 20.42
N TYR A 220 4.22 -6.20 19.49
CA TYR A 220 3.41 -5.02 19.79
C TYR A 220 2.07 -5.39 20.46
N THR A 221 1.39 -6.39 19.91
CA THR A 221 0.11 -6.85 20.46
C THR A 221 0.28 -7.45 21.85
N TRP A 222 1.34 -8.24 22.05
CA TRP A 222 1.67 -8.81 23.37
C TRP A 222 1.93 -7.72 24.44
N GLN A 223 2.71 -6.69 24.10
CA GLN A 223 2.96 -5.57 25.01
C GLN A 223 1.67 -4.86 25.40
N ARG A 224 0.83 -4.53 24.41
CA ARG A 224 -0.43 -3.81 24.63
C ARG A 224 -1.45 -4.62 25.43
N THR A 225 -1.59 -5.90 25.15
CA THR A 225 -2.52 -6.75 25.93
C THR A 225 -2.04 -6.93 27.36
N THR A 226 -0.73 -7.05 27.58
CA THR A 226 -0.16 -7.14 28.95
C THR A 226 -0.40 -5.87 29.75
N GLU A 227 -0.25 -4.69 29.15
CA GLU A 227 -0.59 -3.40 29.78
C GLU A 227 -2.07 -3.33 30.17
N MET A 228 -2.97 -3.76 29.28
CA MET A 228 -4.42 -3.79 29.54
C MET A 228 -4.79 -4.74 30.69
N ASP A 229 -4.23 -5.94 30.70
CA ASP A 229 -4.48 -6.94 31.75
C ASP A 229 -3.94 -6.49 33.12
N THR A 230 -2.79 -5.80 33.14
CA THR A 230 -2.22 -5.25 34.37
C THR A 230 -3.09 -4.12 34.93
N SER A 231 -3.55 -3.24 34.04
CA SER A 231 -4.45 -2.12 34.43
C SER A 231 -5.79 -2.64 34.97
N ALA A 232 -6.35 -3.67 34.34
CA ALA A 232 -7.62 -4.28 34.77
C ALA A 232 -7.52 -5.01 36.13
N ARG A 233 -6.30 -5.49 36.49
CA ARG A 233 -6.06 -6.12 37.81
C ARG A 233 -5.81 -5.10 38.93
N ALA A 234 -5.44 -3.86 38.57
CA ALA A 234 -5.16 -2.79 39.53
C ALA A 234 -6.40 -1.93 39.85
N ALA A 235 -7.47 -2.06 39.08
CA ALA A 235 -8.76 -1.42 39.26
C ALA A 235 -9.75 -2.30 40.04
#